data_48ed5630d3ec505163a1dd612ede8958
#
_entry.id   48ed5630d3ec505163a1dd612ede8958
#
_cell.length_a   1.000
_cell.length_b   1.000
_cell.length_c   1.000
_cell.angle_alpha   90.00
_cell.angle_beta   90.00
_cell.angle_gamma   90.00
#
_symmetry.space_group_name_H-M   'P 1'
#
loop_
_entity.id
_entity.type
_entity.pdbx_description
1 polymer ?
#
loop_
_entity_poly.entity_id
_entity_poly.type
_entity_poly.pdbx_seq_one_letter_code
_entity_poly.pdbx_strand_id
1 'polypeptide(L)'
;AQAFGGLVGLLVRFFPLARRRVEAELRRVYPDMPRRERLDLCRNMGRNMGRTLYEILHCSEFQTLHHRNTVSGPGLEALQKAHAEGKGAIIVSGYFGQWEAVRATLKSLGLETGAVYRPQTNRHYERRLYSGIAAGGQPILATGKIGTRALVRHVQSGGFIAILLDEKYPDGE
;
A
#
# COMPACT_ATOMS: atom_id res chain seq x y z
N ALA A 1 3.37 12.98 -9.90
CA ALA A 1 2.24 12.14 -9.48
C ALA A 1 0.91 12.56 -10.11
N GLN A 2 0.51 13.83 -10.01
CA GLN A 2 -0.82 14.28 -10.50
C GLN A 2 -1.02 14.09 -12.00
N ALA A 3 -0.07 14.48 -12.85
CA ALA A 3 -0.15 14.31 -14.29
C ALA A 3 -0.22 12.82 -14.69
N PHE A 4 0.63 11.98 -14.09
CA PHE A 4 0.62 10.54 -14.32
C PHE A 4 -0.70 9.90 -13.85
N GLY A 5 -1.19 10.26 -12.68
CA GLY A 5 -2.50 9.82 -12.20
C GLY A 5 -3.65 10.26 -13.12
N GLY A 6 -3.59 11.48 -13.66
CA GLY A 6 -4.54 11.98 -14.65
C GLY A 6 -4.56 11.13 -15.92
N LEU A 7 -3.40 10.78 -16.44
CA LEU A 7 -3.25 9.89 -17.61
C LEU A 7 -3.83 8.51 -17.33
N VAL A 8 -3.49 7.88 -16.21
CA VAL A 8 -4.03 6.56 -15.82
C VAL A 8 -5.55 6.62 -15.65
N GLY A 9 -6.09 7.68 -15.04
CA GLY A 9 -7.54 7.87 -14.93
C GLY A 9 -8.24 7.96 -16.28
N LEU A 10 -7.62 8.63 -17.26
CA LEU A 10 -8.12 8.67 -18.63
C LEU A 10 -8.05 7.28 -19.29
N LEU A 11 -6.94 6.58 -19.14
CA LEU A 11 -6.78 5.22 -19.68
C LEU A 11 -7.84 4.27 -19.10
N VAL A 12 -8.07 4.27 -17.80
CA VAL A 12 -9.13 3.44 -17.18
C VAL A 12 -10.51 3.81 -17.69
N ARG A 13 -10.80 5.10 -17.91
CA ARG A 13 -12.08 5.54 -18.47
C ARG A 13 -12.31 5.02 -19.88
N PHE A 14 -11.28 5.02 -20.73
CA PHE A 14 -11.39 4.64 -22.14
C PHE A 14 -11.05 3.18 -22.43
N PHE A 15 -10.35 2.48 -21.51
CA PHE A 15 -9.98 1.08 -21.69
C PHE A 15 -11.15 0.15 -21.28
N PRO A 16 -11.83 -0.52 -22.23
CA PRO A 16 -13.10 -1.20 -21.96
C PRO A 16 -13.00 -2.30 -20.91
N LEU A 17 -11.89 -3.05 -20.91
CA LEU A 17 -11.67 -4.18 -19.99
C LEU A 17 -11.51 -3.72 -18.53
N ALA A 18 -10.66 -2.73 -18.27
CA ALA A 18 -10.45 -2.19 -16.94
C ALA A 18 -11.75 -1.55 -16.39
N ARG A 19 -12.41 -0.75 -17.26
CA ARG A 19 -13.67 -0.11 -16.90
C ARG A 19 -14.76 -1.11 -16.57
N ARG A 20 -14.95 -2.18 -17.37
CA ARG A 20 -15.98 -3.20 -17.15
C ARG A 20 -15.84 -3.87 -15.79
N ARG A 21 -14.62 -4.20 -15.37
CA ARG A 21 -14.35 -4.79 -14.04
C ARG A 21 -14.76 -3.85 -12.92
N VAL A 22 -14.30 -2.61 -12.96
CA VAL A 22 -14.63 -1.59 -11.95
C VAL A 22 -16.13 -1.32 -11.94
N GLU A 23 -16.77 -1.15 -13.11
CA GLU A 23 -18.23 -0.94 -13.20
C GLU A 23 -19.02 -2.12 -12.66
N ALA A 24 -18.57 -3.36 -12.84
CA ALA A 24 -19.23 -4.55 -12.32
C ALA A 24 -19.21 -4.56 -10.78
N GLU A 25 -18.07 -4.27 -10.17
CA GLU A 25 -17.95 -4.17 -8.71
C GLU A 25 -18.77 -3.00 -8.15
N LEU A 26 -18.74 -1.85 -8.81
CA LEU A 26 -19.55 -0.70 -8.39
C LEU A 26 -21.06 -0.97 -8.47
N ARG A 27 -21.51 -1.73 -9.48
CA ARG A 27 -22.94 -2.15 -9.55
C ARG A 27 -23.31 -3.11 -8.44
N ARG A 28 -22.38 -3.96 -8.02
CA ARG A 28 -22.60 -4.90 -6.92
C ARG A 28 -22.72 -4.19 -5.58
N VAL A 29 -21.88 -3.18 -5.34
CA VAL A 29 -21.83 -2.45 -4.06
C VAL A 29 -22.87 -1.31 -4.03
N TYR A 30 -23.08 -0.65 -5.17
CA TYR A 30 -23.97 0.50 -5.32
C TYR A 30 -24.93 0.28 -6.51
N PRO A 31 -25.95 -0.58 -6.37
CA PRO A 31 -26.83 -0.96 -7.48
C PRO A 31 -27.59 0.24 -8.07
N ASP A 32 -27.98 1.19 -7.24
CA ASP A 32 -28.79 2.35 -7.64
C ASP A 32 -27.98 3.56 -8.10
N MET A 33 -26.65 3.45 -8.13
CA MET A 33 -25.76 4.54 -8.54
C MET A 33 -25.97 4.88 -10.04
N PRO A 34 -26.23 6.15 -10.40
CA PRO A 34 -26.35 6.57 -11.79
C PRO A 34 -25.11 6.26 -12.63
N ARG A 35 -25.30 5.92 -13.90
CA ARG A 35 -24.20 5.57 -14.81
C ARG A 35 -23.12 6.65 -14.88
N ARG A 36 -23.52 7.92 -14.90
CA ARG A 36 -22.58 9.05 -14.97
C ARG A 36 -21.65 9.06 -13.76
N GLU A 37 -22.21 8.92 -12.60
CA GLU A 37 -21.49 8.89 -11.32
C GLU A 37 -20.53 7.69 -11.27
N ARG A 38 -20.95 6.49 -11.70
CA ARG A 38 -20.07 5.32 -11.82
C ARG A 38 -18.87 5.58 -12.75
N LEU A 39 -19.08 6.24 -13.90
CA LEU A 39 -17.99 6.55 -14.82
C LEU A 39 -16.99 7.57 -14.23
N ASP A 40 -17.49 8.55 -13.49
CA ASP A 40 -16.65 9.53 -12.82
C ASP A 40 -15.88 8.87 -11.66
N LEU A 41 -16.51 7.94 -10.94
CA LEU A 41 -15.83 7.17 -9.89
C LEU A 41 -14.76 6.24 -10.48
N CYS A 42 -15.03 5.54 -11.59
CA CYS A 42 -14.02 4.75 -12.31
C CYS A 42 -12.80 5.60 -12.70
N ARG A 43 -13.02 6.81 -13.21
CA ARG A 43 -11.94 7.74 -13.56
C ARG A 43 -11.14 8.16 -12.33
N ASN A 44 -11.81 8.48 -11.23
CA ASN A 44 -11.17 8.88 -9.99
C ASN A 44 -10.36 7.74 -9.36
N MET A 45 -10.88 6.51 -9.38
CA MET A 45 -10.16 5.31 -8.95
C MET A 45 -8.88 5.10 -9.78
N GLY A 46 -8.96 5.18 -11.11
CA GLY A 46 -7.80 5.08 -11.99
C GLY A 46 -6.78 6.18 -11.73
N ARG A 47 -7.23 7.40 -11.51
CA ARG A 47 -6.37 8.55 -11.17
C ARG A 47 -5.64 8.35 -9.83
N ASN A 48 -6.34 7.86 -8.81
CA ASN A 48 -5.75 7.58 -7.50
C ASN A 48 -4.74 6.42 -7.60
N MET A 49 -5.10 5.33 -8.27
CA MET A 49 -4.19 4.20 -8.48
C MET A 49 -2.91 4.63 -9.22
N GLY A 50 -3.04 5.43 -10.27
CA GLY A 50 -1.88 5.94 -11.00
C GLY A 50 -0.98 6.82 -10.12
N ARG A 51 -1.56 7.69 -9.30
CA ARG A 51 -0.80 8.47 -8.32
C ARG A 51 -0.05 7.58 -7.34
N THR A 52 -0.75 6.62 -6.75
CA THR A 52 -0.17 5.71 -5.77
C THR A 52 0.99 4.91 -6.37
N LEU A 53 0.83 4.35 -7.58
CA LEU A 53 1.91 3.64 -8.26
C LEU A 53 3.13 4.52 -8.53
N TYR A 54 2.91 5.75 -8.99
CA TYR A 54 4.01 6.70 -9.18
C TYR A 54 4.74 6.98 -7.87
N GLU A 55 3.99 7.23 -6.82
CA GLU A 55 4.50 7.59 -5.49
C GLU A 55 5.23 6.41 -4.82
N ILE A 56 4.79 5.16 -5.01
CA ILE A 56 5.52 3.97 -4.53
C ILE A 56 6.91 3.89 -5.19
N LEU A 57 6.99 4.13 -6.50
CA LEU A 57 8.27 4.11 -7.22
C LEU A 57 9.24 5.25 -6.80
N HIS A 58 8.72 6.25 -6.08
CA HIS A 58 9.46 7.40 -5.57
C HIS A 58 9.35 7.50 -4.03
N CYS A 59 9.18 6.36 -3.36
CA CYS A 59 8.92 6.31 -1.92
C CYS A 59 10.06 6.93 -1.08
N SER A 60 11.29 6.90 -1.59
CA SER A 60 12.42 7.57 -0.94
C SER A 60 12.22 9.08 -0.73
N GLU A 61 11.42 9.72 -1.59
CA GLU A 61 11.09 11.14 -1.46
C GLU A 61 10.20 11.45 -0.24
N PHE A 62 9.41 10.47 0.24
CA PHE A 62 8.59 10.66 1.45
C PHE A 62 9.44 10.86 2.70
N GLN A 63 10.66 10.31 2.73
CA GLN A 63 11.56 10.49 3.86
C GLN A 63 12.06 11.94 3.97
N THR A 64 12.20 12.63 2.83
CA THR A 64 12.56 14.05 2.81
C THR A 64 11.38 14.97 3.12
N LEU A 65 10.17 14.48 2.92
CA LEU A 65 8.92 15.22 3.11
C LEU A 65 8.18 14.85 4.41
N HIS A 66 8.82 14.06 5.28
CA HIS A 66 8.18 13.57 6.53
C HIS A 66 7.62 14.70 7.42
N HIS A 67 8.25 15.88 7.40
CA HIS A 67 7.77 17.07 8.13
C HIS A 67 6.38 17.56 7.68
N ARG A 68 5.90 17.11 6.51
CA ARG A 68 4.57 17.42 5.97
C ARG A 68 3.52 16.38 6.34
N ASN A 69 3.95 15.24 6.89
CA ASN A 69 3.07 14.16 7.28
C ASN A 69 2.79 14.24 8.76
N THR A 70 1.52 14.28 9.13
CA THR A 70 1.09 14.23 10.52
C THR A 70 0.57 12.83 10.83
N VAL A 71 1.14 12.19 11.84
CA VAL A 71 0.63 10.93 12.39
C VAL A 71 0.18 11.22 13.81
N SER A 72 -1.03 10.84 14.13
CA SER A 72 -1.60 11.04 15.47
C SER A 72 -2.58 9.91 15.81
N GLY A 73 -2.82 9.74 17.09
CA GLY A 73 -3.81 8.79 17.60
C GLY A 73 -3.20 7.77 18.56
N PRO A 74 -4.05 7.06 19.31
CA PRO A 74 -3.63 6.14 20.37
C PRO A 74 -2.77 4.96 19.85
N GLY A 75 -2.92 4.60 18.57
CA GLY A 75 -2.10 3.57 17.94
C GLY A 75 -0.63 3.95 17.81
N LEU A 76 -0.30 5.22 17.60
CA LEU A 76 1.09 5.68 17.55
C LEU A 76 1.77 5.55 18.92
N GLU A 77 1.09 5.97 19.97
CA GLU A 77 1.60 5.84 21.35
C GLU A 77 1.83 4.37 21.72
N ALA A 78 0.89 3.50 21.33
CA ALA A 78 1.04 2.05 21.55
C ALA A 78 2.24 1.47 20.80
N LEU A 79 2.51 1.90 19.56
CA LEU A 79 3.69 1.49 18.80
C LEU A 79 5.00 1.98 19.44
N GLN A 80 5.04 3.24 19.87
CA GLN A 80 6.20 3.82 20.56
C GLN A 80 6.50 3.08 21.85
N LYS A 81 5.46 2.75 22.64
CA LYS A 81 5.59 1.95 23.86
C LYS A 81 6.10 0.54 23.54
N ALA A 82 5.52 -0.14 22.55
CA ALA A 82 5.98 -1.47 22.14
C ALA A 82 7.46 -1.45 21.73
N HIS A 83 7.87 -0.44 20.96
CA HIS A 83 9.26 -0.25 20.55
C HIS A 83 10.19 -0.08 21.74
N ALA A 84 9.84 0.79 22.69
CA ALA A 84 10.62 1.03 23.90
C ALA A 84 10.75 -0.23 24.79
N GLU A 85 9.74 -1.10 24.75
CA GLU A 85 9.72 -2.38 25.49
C GLU A 85 10.37 -3.54 24.71
N GLY A 86 10.90 -3.31 23.50
CA GLY A 86 11.46 -4.35 22.64
C GLY A 86 10.42 -5.34 22.11
N LYS A 87 9.14 -4.98 22.08
CA LYS A 87 8.04 -5.80 21.60
C LYS A 87 7.77 -5.52 20.14
N GLY A 88 7.56 -6.58 19.36
CA GLY A 88 7.12 -6.47 17.97
C GLY A 88 5.64 -6.15 17.82
N ALA A 89 5.29 -5.61 16.65
CA ALA A 89 3.90 -5.30 16.32
C ALA A 89 3.56 -5.59 14.85
N ILE A 90 2.29 -5.92 14.61
CA ILE A 90 1.70 -6.02 13.27
C ILE A 90 0.79 -4.81 13.09
N ILE A 91 1.07 -4.02 12.06
CA ILE A 91 0.27 -2.87 11.65
C ILE A 91 -0.63 -3.31 10.50
N VAL A 92 -1.93 -3.32 10.75
CA VAL A 92 -2.93 -3.73 9.75
C VAL A 92 -3.45 -2.49 9.02
N SER A 93 -3.50 -2.55 7.69
CA SER A 93 -4.02 -1.49 6.82
C SER A 93 -4.68 -2.08 5.58
N GLY A 94 -5.07 -1.23 4.64
CA GLY A 94 -5.68 -1.58 3.36
C GLY A 94 -5.07 -0.82 2.18
N TYR A 95 -5.42 -1.26 0.97
CA TYR A 95 -4.99 -0.65 -0.30
C TYR A 95 -5.77 0.64 -0.58
N PHE A 96 -5.72 1.60 0.34
CA PHE A 96 -6.36 2.87 0.08
C PHE A 96 -5.43 4.06 0.38
N GLY A 97 -5.58 5.13 -0.40
CA GLY A 97 -4.64 6.25 -0.31
C GLY A 97 -3.21 5.87 -0.67
N GLN A 98 -2.25 6.47 0.02
CA GLN A 98 -0.83 6.16 -0.14
C GLN A 98 -0.34 5.35 1.08
N TRP A 99 -0.54 4.04 1.05
CA TRP A 99 -0.22 3.13 2.15
C TRP A 99 1.29 3.06 2.48
N GLU A 100 2.18 3.26 1.49
CA GLU A 100 3.62 3.26 1.74
C GLU A 100 4.08 4.51 2.52
N ALA A 101 3.34 5.62 2.44
CA ALA A 101 3.65 6.81 3.21
C ALA A 101 3.58 6.56 4.72
N VAL A 102 2.72 5.65 5.17
CA VAL A 102 2.63 5.26 6.59
C VAL A 102 3.96 4.69 7.06
N ARG A 103 4.51 3.71 6.32
CA ARG A 103 5.78 3.07 6.67
C ARG A 103 6.95 4.07 6.63
N ALA A 104 7.01 4.89 5.57
CA ALA A 104 8.04 5.92 5.43
C ALA A 104 7.98 6.93 6.58
N THR A 105 6.78 7.31 7.03
CA THR A 105 6.60 8.23 8.16
C THR A 105 6.99 7.56 9.48
N LEU A 106 6.59 6.32 9.73
CA LEU A 106 7.00 5.58 10.92
C LEU A 106 8.52 5.43 10.99
N LYS A 107 9.16 5.14 9.86
CA LYS A 107 10.62 5.09 9.75
C LYS A 107 11.27 6.42 10.16
N SER A 108 10.72 7.57 9.73
CA SER A 108 11.23 8.89 10.13
C SER A 108 11.09 9.18 11.63
N LEU A 109 10.19 8.46 12.32
CA LEU A 109 10.02 8.50 13.77
C LEU A 109 10.88 7.44 14.52
N GLY A 110 11.78 6.75 13.81
CA GLY A 110 12.60 5.68 14.37
C GLY A 110 11.90 4.33 14.50
N LEU A 111 10.68 4.21 14.01
CA LEU A 111 9.86 2.99 14.05
C LEU A 111 9.98 2.23 12.73
N GLU A 112 11.14 1.62 12.46
CA GLU A 112 11.38 0.87 11.23
C GLU A 112 10.32 -0.23 11.07
N THR A 113 9.57 -0.18 9.96
CA THR A 113 8.44 -1.08 9.72
C THR A 113 8.62 -1.79 8.39
N GLY A 114 8.71 -3.10 8.43
CA GLY A 114 8.76 -3.97 7.26
C GLY A 114 7.41 -4.09 6.55
N ALA A 115 7.39 -4.81 5.44
CA ALA A 115 6.17 -5.11 4.68
C ALA A 115 6.15 -6.55 4.15
N VAL A 116 4.95 -7.05 3.88
CA VAL A 116 4.73 -8.25 3.08
C VAL A 116 4.37 -7.83 1.66
N TYR A 117 4.99 -8.45 0.66
CA TYR A 117 4.69 -8.14 -0.73
C TYR A 117 4.65 -9.41 -1.61
N ARG A 118 3.99 -9.33 -2.74
CA ARG A 118 3.98 -10.37 -3.76
C ARG A 118 5.00 -10.07 -4.85
N PRO A 119 6.04 -10.92 -5.05
CA PRO A 119 7.01 -10.75 -6.12
C PRO A 119 6.34 -10.72 -7.50
N GLN A 120 6.86 -9.86 -8.39
CA GLN A 120 6.32 -9.68 -9.72
C GLN A 120 7.12 -10.47 -10.75
N THR A 121 6.46 -10.95 -11.80
CA THR A 121 7.11 -11.76 -12.86
C THR A 121 8.00 -10.94 -13.77
N ASN A 122 7.69 -9.67 -14.00
CA ASN A 122 8.52 -8.77 -14.80
C ASN A 122 9.71 -8.26 -13.99
N ARG A 123 10.92 -8.74 -14.29
CA ARG A 123 12.15 -8.41 -13.53
C ARG A 123 12.49 -6.92 -13.47
N HIS A 124 12.19 -6.14 -14.50
CA HIS A 124 12.46 -4.71 -14.51
C HIS A 124 11.50 -3.95 -13.60
N TYR A 125 10.21 -4.31 -13.68
CA TYR A 125 9.18 -3.77 -12.81
C TYR A 125 9.42 -4.19 -11.36
N GLU A 126 9.70 -5.47 -11.12
CA GLU A 126 10.01 -6.05 -9.82
C GLU A 126 11.14 -5.28 -9.12
N ARG A 127 12.28 -5.10 -9.78
CA ARG A 127 13.42 -4.39 -9.19
C ARG A 127 13.03 -2.98 -8.74
N ARG A 128 12.28 -2.27 -9.56
CA ARG A 128 11.88 -0.90 -9.29
C ARG A 128 10.84 -0.80 -8.18
N LEU A 129 9.86 -1.71 -8.21
CA LEU A 129 8.83 -1.82 -7.18
C LEU A 129 9.45 -2.18 -5.82
N TYR A 130 10.29 -3.23 -5.79
CA TYR A 130 10.99 -3.65 -4.59
C TYR A 130 11.81 -2.51 -3.99
N SER A 131 12.60 -1.81 -4.80
CA SER A 131 13.39 -0.66 -4.36
C SER A 131 12.53 0.45 -3.75
N GLY A 132 11.37 0.75 -4.36
CA GLY A 132 10.42 1.72 -3.84
C GLY A 132 9.83 1.30 -2.50
N ILE A 133 9.37 0.06 -2.39
CA ILE A 133 8.81 -0.49 -1.15
C ILE A 133 9.88 -0.56 -0.06
N ALA A 134 11.10 -1.00 -0.39
CA ALA A 134 12.22 -1.11 0.53
C ALA A 134 12.67 0.24 1.11
N ALA A 135 12.54 1.31 0.34
CA ALA A 135 12.81 2.66 0.82
C ALA A 135 11.87 3.08 1.97
N GLY A 136 10.63 2.61 1.97
CA GLY A 136 9.66 2.87 3.04
C GLY A 136 9.95 2.19 4.36
N GLY A 137 10.77 1.13 4.38
CA GLY A 137 11.16 0.38 5.58
C GLY A 137 11.53 -1.07 5.28
N GLN A 138 12.21 -1.72 6.23
CA GLN A 138 12.70 -3.10 6.14
C GLN A 138 12.20 -3.94 7.33
N PRO A 139 12.16 -5.29 7.23
CA PRO A 139 12.41 -6.13 6.06
C PRO A 139 11.24 -6.15 5.06
N ILE A 140 11.53 -6.50 3.80
CA ILE A 140 10.50 -6.80 2.80
C ILE A 140 10.39 -8.31 2.65
N LEU A 141 9.26 -8.86 3.06
CA LEU A 141 9.01 -10.30 3.11
C LEU A 141 8.10 -10.72 1.95
N ALA A 142 8.50 -11.73 1.20
CA ALA A 142 7.65 -12.26 0.15
C ALA A 142 6.48 -13.06 0.74
N THR A 143 5.31 -13.05 0.07
CA THR A 143 4.18 -13.93 0.41
C THR A 143 4.56 -15.40 0.36
N GLY A 144 3.82 -16.26 1.08
CA GLY A 144 4.01 -17.70 1.14
C GLY A 144 4.69 -18.21 2.43
N LYS A 145 4.78 -19.51 2.58
CA LYS A 145 5.19 -20.18 3.84
C LYS A 145 6.52 -19.67 4.42
N ILE A 146 7.51 -19.40 3.57
CA ILE A 146 8.83 -18.91 4.01
C ILE A 146 8.71 -17.49 4.55
N GLY A 147 8.02 -16.60 3.82
CA GLY A 147 7.79 -15.23 4.25
C GLY A 147 6.97 -15.14 5.53
N THR A 148 5.93 -15.98 5.68
CA THR A 148 5.13 -16.05 6.90
C THR A 148 5.98 -16.46 8.11
N ARG A 149 6.86 -17.45 7.97
CA ARG A 149 7.80 -17.83 9.04
C ARG A 149 8.76 -16.70 9.40
N ALA A 150 9.28 -16.00 8.38
CA ALA A 150 10.16 -14.86 8.58
C ALA A 150 9.44 -13.70 9.27
N LEU A 151 8.17 -13.44 8.91
CA LEU A 151 7.31 -12.45 9.56
C LEU A 151 7.14 -12.75 11.05
N VAL A 152 6.73 -13.98 11.39
CA VAL A 152 6.53 -14.38 12.79
C VAL A 152 7.82 -14.20 13.60
N ARG A 153 8.95 -14.67 13.05
CA ARG A 153 10.26 -14.51 13.70
C ARG A 153 10.63 -13.04 13.88
N HIS A 154 10.42 -12.21 12.88
CA HIS A 154 10.71 -10.78 12.95
C HIS A 154 9.89 -10.08 14.04
N VAL A 155 8.58 -10.36 14.11
CA VAL A 155 7.70 -9.81 15.15
C VAL A 155 8.10 -10.33 16.54
N GLN A 156 8.41 -11.61 16.66
CA GLN A 156 8.88 -12.18 17.95
C GLN A 156 10.20 -11.59 18.42
N SER A 157 11.05 -11.11 17.51
CA SER A 157 12.31 -10.41 17.84
C SER A 157 12.15 -8.90 18.10
N GLY A 158 10.92 -8.40 18.22
CA GLY A 158 10.65 -6.99 18.49
C GLY A 158 10.48 -6.11 17.25
N GLY A 159 10.47 -6.70 16.04
CA GLY A 159 10.30 -5.97 14.77
C GLY A 159 8.85 -5.61 14.44
N PHE A 160 8.67 -4.61 13.59
CA PHE A 160 7.36 -4.17 13.14
C PHE A 160 7.13 -4.56 11.66
N ILE A 161 5.93 -5.03 11.35
CA ILE A 161 5.50 -5.39 9.99
C ILE A 161 4.15 -4.76 9.69
N ALA A 162 4.02 -4.11 8.52
CA ALA A 162 2.76 -3.67 7.96
C ALA A 162 2.19 -4.73 7.01
N ILE A 163 0.90 -5.00 7.14
CA ILE A 163 0.15 -5.96 6.30
C ILE A 163 -1.11 -5.27 5.76
N LEU A 164 -1.37 -5.43 4.46
CA LEU A 164 -2.59 -4.98 3.81
C LEU A 164 -3.53 -6.19 3.69
N LEU A 165 -4.74 -6.11 4.27
CA LEU A 165 -5.65 -7.24 4.44
C LEU A 165 -6.94 -7.16 3.61
N ASP A 166 -7.11 -6.14 2.78
CA ASP A 166 -8.33 -5.89 2.02
C ASP A 166 -8.33 -6.48 0.60
N GLU A 167 -7.26 -7.15 0.20
CA GLU A 167 -7.21 -7.89 -1.07
C GLU A 167 -7.54 -9.36 -0.86
N LYS A 168 -8.53 -9.86 -1.62
CA LYS A 168 -8.88 -11.27 -1.63
C LYS A 168 -8.05 -12.00 -2.69
N TYR A 169 -7.25 -12.96 -2.27
CA TYR A 169 -6.55 -13.85 -3.19
C TYR A 169 -7.46 -15.03 -3.57
N PRO A 170 -7.57 -15.38 -4.85
CA PRO A 170 -8.42 -16.49 -5.32
C PRO A 170 -8.05 -17.84 -4.72
N ASP A 171 -6.80 -18.04 -4.40
CA ASP A 171 -6.23 -19.34 -4.03
C ASP A 171 -6.01 -19.54 -2.52
N GLY A 172 -6.52 -18.62 -1.69
CA GLY A 172 -6.48 -18.77 -0.22
C GLY A 172 -5.07 -18.81 0.40
N GLU A 173 -4.05 -18.26 -0.29
CA GLU A 173 -2.67 -18.15 0.22
C GLU A 173 -2.43 -16.90 1.06
#